data_eff9c1e05fea04d2e6fc2c88e9646b51
#
_entry.id   eff9c1e05fea04d2e6fc2c88e9646b51
#
_cell.length_a   1.000
_cell.length_b   1.000
_cell.length_c   1.000
_cell.angle_alpha   90.00
_cell.angle_beta   90.00
_cell.angle_gamma   90.00
#
_symmetry.space_group_name_H-M   'P 1'
#
loop_
_entity.id
_entity.type
_entity.pdbx_description
1 polymer ?
#
loop_
_entity_poly.entity_id
_entity_poly.type
_entity_poly.pdbx_seq_one_letter_code
_entity_poly.pdbx_strand_id
1 'polypeptide(L)'
;MSQYKTIAESNSFIVLDKFTKYFEVNEAPAIYQTEAALEKEFIQDLINQGYENPTNLNTLEAMLANVRVQIQSLNNVEFLDGEWTRFVEEYLDKPSDNLVEKTRKIHDNYIYDFVFDDGHIQNIYLVDKINITRNKIQVISQFEQTGTNANRYDVTILVNGLPLVQVELKKRGVAI
;
A
#
# COMPACT_ATOMS: atom_id res chain seq x y z
N MET A 1 8.40 -12.81 -12.40
CA MET A 1 9.72 -12.92 -11.69
C MET A 1 10.28 -11.52 -11.58
N SER A 2 10.73 -11.11 -10.41
CA SER A 2 11.36 -9.78 -10.23
C SER A 2 12.57 -9.65 -11.16
N GLN A 3 12.71 -8.52 -11.84
CA GLN A 3 13.84 -8.24 -12.73
C GLN A 3 15.15 -8.00 -11.96
N TYR A 4 15.04 -7.66 -10.68
CA TYR A 4 16.16 -7.38 -9.79
C TYR A 4 16.34 -8.50 -8.77
N LYS A 5 17.60 -8.86 -8.51
CA LYS A 5 17.95 -9.86 -7.49
C LYS A 5 18.28 -9.13 -6.19
N THR A 6 17.72 -9.58 -5.09
CA THR A 6 18.12 -9.12 -3.76
C THR A 6 19.56 -9.54 -3.48
N ILE A 7 20.44 -8.57 -3.20
CA ILE A 7 21.85 -8.80 -2.84
C ILE A 7 21.99 -8.95 -1.32
N ALA A 8 21.30 -8.11 -0.58
CA ALA A 8 21.32 -8.10 0.88
C ALA A 8 19.96 -7.64 1.41
N GLU A 9 19.58 -8.22 2.54
CA GLU A 9 18.33 -7.93 3.23
C GLU A 9 18.55 -7.93 4.74
N SER A 10 17.88 -7.03 5.43
CA SER A 10 17.78 -7.00 6.88
C SER A 10 16.36 -6.59 7.28
N ASN A 11 16.06 -6.55 8.58
CA ASN A 11 14.76 -6.11 9.07
C ASN A 11 14.41 -4.66 8.70
N SER A 12 15.38 -3.85 8.26
CA SER A 12 15.21 -2.42 8.00
C SER A 12 15.60 -1.98 6.60
N PHE A 13 16.18 -2.86 5.76
CA PHE A 13 16.52 -2.52 4.37
C PHE A 13 16.61 -3.74 3.48
N ILE A 14 16.42 -3.52 2.16
CA ILE A 14 16.65 -4.49 1.08
C ILE A 14 17.54 -3.82 0.06
N VAL A 15 18.60 -4.51 -0.37
CA VAL A 15 19.49 -4.07 -1.44
C VAL A 15 19.26 -4.93 -2.68
N LEU A 16 18.91 -4.28 -3.78
CA LEU A 16 18.66 -4.92 -5.07
C LEU A 16 19.87 -4.80 -5.99
N ASP A 17 20.14 -5.85 -6.77
CA ASP A 17 21.18 -5.86 -7.80
C ASP A 17 20.82 -4.91 -8.96
N LYS A 18 21.82 -4.19 -9.47
CA LYS A 18 21.71 -3.36 -10.68
C LYS A 18 20.59 -2.31 -10.63
N PHE A 19 20.31 -1.77 -9.47
CA PHE A 19 19.36 -0.68 -9.31
C PHE A 19 19.95 0.67 -9.81
N THR A 20 20.42 0.70 -11.05
CA THR A 20 21.08 1.86 -11.66
C THR A 20 20.15 2.67 -12.56
N LYS A 21 18.99 2.15 -12.91
CA LYS A 21 18.06 2.79 -13.86
C LYS A 21 17.71 4.24 -13.52
N TYR A 22 17.64 4.57 -12.25
CA TYR A 22 17.29 5.92 -11.79
C TYR A 22 18.48 6.89 -11.70
N PHE A 23 19.71 6.39 -11.91
CA PHE A 23 20.93 7.20 -11.85
C PHE A 23 21.54 7.44 -13.22
N GLU A 24 21.11 6.72 -14.24
CA GLU A 24 21.49 7.04 -15.63
C GLU A 24 20.63 8.20 -16.11
N VAL A 25 21.18 9.41 -16.01
CA VAL A 25 20.63 10.57 -16.71
C VAL A 25 20.90 10.34 -18.20
N ASN A 26 20.00 9.63 -18.87
CA ASN A 26 20.00 9.53 -20.30
C ASN A 26 19.66 10.93 -20.86
N GLU A 27 20.66 11.64 -21.38
CA GLU A 27 20.49 12.85 -22.22
C GLU A 27 19.93 12.50 -23.62
N ALA A 28 19.16 11.42 -23.74
CA ALA A 28 18.41 11.17 -24.95
C ALA A 28 17.41 12.32 -25.16
N PRO A 29 17.23 12.79 -26.42
CA PRO A 29 16.26 13.84 -26.70
C PRO A 29 14.92 13.45 -26.11
N ALA A 30 14.32 14.34 -25.30
CA ALA A 30 13.11 14.09 -24.55
C ALA A 30 11.98 13.71 -25.52
N ILE A 31 11.80 12.43 -25.76
CA ILE A 31 10.57 11.90 -26.35
C ILE A 31 9.52 12.16 -25.28
N TYR A 32 8.63 13.09 -25.56
CA TYR A 32 7.53 13.43 -24.65
C TYR A 32 6.66 12.18 -24.44
N GLN A 33 6.90 11.50 -23.34
CA GLN A 33 6.02 10.42 -22.90
C GLN A 33 4.64 10.99 -22.54
N THR A 34 3.59 10.28 -22.89
CA THR A 34 2.25 10.59 -22.37
C THR A 34 2.19 10.26 -20.87
N GLU A 35 1.31 10.91 -20.11
CA GLU A 35 1.12 10.61 -18.67
C GLU A 35 0.77 9.13 -18.47
N ALA A 36 -0.08 8.57 -19.33
CA ALA A 36 -0.42 7.14 -19.31
C ALA A 36 0.78 6.19 -19.56
N ALA A 37 1.73 6.60 -20.44
CA ALA A 37 2.95 5.82 -20.66
C ALA A 37 3.89 5.91 -19.46
N LEU A 38 3.98 7.07 -18.82
CA LEU A 38 4.77 7.29 -17.62
C LEU A 38 4.19 6.49 -16.42
N GLU A 39 2.86 6.50 -16.25
CA GLU A 39 2.15 5.70 -15.25
C GLU A 39 2.47 4.20 -15.41
N LYS A 40 2.30 3.70 -16.63
CA LYS A 40 2.58 2.29 -16.92
C LYS A 40 4.04 1.90 -16.66
N GLU A 41 4.98 2.74 -17.05
CA GLU A 41 6.41 2.51 -16.81
C GLU A 41 6.70 2.52 -15.31
N PHE A 42 6.18 3.48 -14.57
CA PHE A 42 6.36 3.59 -13.14
C PHE A 42 5.81 2.36 -12.38
N ILE A 43 4.59 1.93 -12.71
CA ILE A 43 4.00 0.70 -12.13
C ILE A 43 4.86 -0.51 -12.47
N GLN A 44 5.33 -0.64 -13.72
CA GLN A 44 6.18 -1.78 -14.12
C GLN A 44 7.51 -1.78 -13.35
N ASP A 45 8.09 -0.62 -13.10
CA ASP A 45 9.31 -0.51 -12.32
C ASP A 45 9.11 -0.93 -10.86
N LEU A 46 7.97 -0.58 -10.25
CA LEU A 46 7.62 -1.05 -8.90
C LEU A 46 7.40 -2.57 -8.87
N ILE A 47 6.72 -3.13 -9.86
CA ILE A 47 6.54 -4.59 -9.99
C ILE A 47 7.89 -5.29 -10.12
N ASN A 48 8.81 -4.73 -10.91
CA ASN A 48 10.17 -5.26 -11.07
C ASN A 48 10.97 -5.22 -9.75
N GLN A 49 10.65 -4.30 -8.87
CA GLN A 49 11.21 -4.19 -7.52
C GLN A 49 10.55 -5.14 -6.50
N GLY A 50 9.52 -5.88 -6.90
CA GLY A 50 8.87 -6.87 -6.05
C GLY A 50 7.54 -6.42 -5.45
N TYR A 51 7.00 -5.25 -5.86
CA TYR A 51 5.65 -4.86 -5.50
C TYR A 51 4.64 -5.78 -6.17
N GLU A 52 3.63 -6.19 -5.44
CA GLU A 52 2.50 -6.91 -6.04
C GLU A 52 1.57 -5.92 -6.75
N ASN A 53 1.01 -6.34 -7.88
CA ASN A 53 0.00 -5.56 -8.61
C ASN A 53 -1.31 -6.35 -8.65
N PRO A 54 -2.13 -6.28 -7.58
CA PRO A 54 -3.42 -6.93 -7.56
C PRO A 54 -4.38 -6.27 -8.55
N THR A 55 -5.09 -7.09 -9.29
CA THR A 55 -6.16 -6.66 -10.20
C THR A 55 -7.47 -6.50 -9.43
N ASN A 56 -8.37 -5.63 -9.90
CA ASN A 56 -9.73 -5.47 -9.37
C ASN A 56 -9.88 -4.87 -7.96
N LEU A 57 -8.93 -4.07 -7.50
CA LEU A 57 -9.06 -3.27 -6.27
C LEU A 57 -9.65 -1.87 -6.55
N ASN A 58 -10.75 -1.81 -7.30
CA ASN A 58 -11.36 -0.55 -7.75
C ASN A 58 -12.62 -0.16 -6.96
N THR A 59 -13.02 -0.94 -5.99
CA THR A 59 -14.15 -0.64 -5.09
C THR A 59 -13.71 -0.63 -3.63
N LEU A 60 -14.43 0.10 -2.78
CA LEU A 60 -14.17 0.10 -1.35
C LEU A 60 -14.28 -1.30 -0.75
N GLU A 61 -15.25 -2.08 -1.18
CA GLU A 61 -15.45 -3.46 -0.73
C GLU A 61 -14.24 -4.35 -1.08
N ALA A 62 -13.75 -4.27 -2.33
CA ALA A 62 -12.56 -5.01 -2.76
C ALA A 62 -11.31 -4.57 -1.99
N MET A 63 -11.16 -3.28 -1.72
CA MET A 63 -10.08 -2.74 -0.90
C MET A 63 -10.12 -3.29 0.53
N LEU A 64 -11.30 -3.26 1.18
CA LEU A 64 -11.46 -3.81 2.53
C LEU A 64 -11.23 -5.32 2.59
N ALA A 65 -11.65 -6.05 1.56
CA ALA A 65 -11.35 -7.48 1.45
C ALA A 65 -9.85 -7.74 1.32
N ASN A 66 -9.14 -6.93 0.52
CA ASN A 66 -7.68 -7.01 0.42
C ASN A 66 -7.01 -6.67 1.76
N VAL A 67 -7.44 -5.61 2.45
CA VAL A 67 -6.91 -5.27 3.80
C VAL A 67 -7.08 -6.45 4.75
N ARG A 68 -8.26 -7.10 4.77
CA ARG A 68 -8.51 -8.28 5.61
C ARG A 68 -7.48 -9.37 5.35
N VAL A 69 -7.27 -9.73 4.08
CA VAL A 69 -6.31 -10.77 3.69
C VAL A 69 -4.90 -10.41 4.15
N GLN A 70 -4.47 -9.17 3.94
CA GLN A 70 -3.11 -8.74 4.30
C GLN A 70 -2.92 -8.66 5.82
N ILE A 71 -3.88 -8.12 6.56
CA ILE A 71 -3.83 -8.05 8.03
C ILE A 71 -3.84 -9.44 8.65
N GLN A 72 -4.66 -10.36 8.15
CA GLN A 72 -4.67 -11.76 8.60
C GLN A 72 -3.30 -12.42 8.36
N SER A 73 -2.73 -12.23 7.18
CA SER A 73 -1.41 -12.76 6.82
C SER A 73 -0.29 -12.19 7.70
N LEU A 74 -0.26 -10.88 7.92
CA LEU A 74 0.75 -10.21 8.74
C LEU A 74 0.74 -10.74 10.18
N ASN A 75 -0.47 -10.96 10.74
CA ASN A 75 -0.68 -11.29 12.15
C ASN A 75 -0.83 -12.79 12.42
N ASN A 76 -0.87 -13.61 11.35
CA ASN A 76 -1.13 -15.04 11.42
C ASN A 76 -2.43 -15.36 12.17
N VAL A 77 -3.52 -14.70 11.80
CA VAL A 77 -4.87 -14.85 12.36
C VAL A 77 -5.90 -15.05 11.25
N GLU A 78 -7.05 -15.59 11.62
CA GLU A 78 -8.27 -15.60 10.79
C GLU A 78 -9.38 -14.93 11.57
N PHE A 79 -10.01 -13.90 10.99
CA PHE A 79 -11.20 -13.28 11.55
C PHE A 79 -12.45 -13.99 11.02
N LEU A 80 -13.38 -14.30 11.91
CA LEU A 80 -14.75 -14.54 11.49
C LEU A 80 -15.36 -13.25 10.91
N ASP A 81 -16.44 -13.35 10.14
CA ASP A 81 -17.01 -12.16 9.48
C ASP A 81 -17.50 -11.12 10.50
N GLY A 82 -18.09 -11.56 11.63
CA GLY A 82 -18.48 -10.68 12.71
C GLY A 82 -17.30 -10.01 13.41
N GLU A 83 -16.21 -10.75 13.62
CA GLU A 83 -14.97 -10.24 14.21
C GLU A 83 -14.31 -9.21 13.30
N TRP A 84 -14.27 -9.48 11.98
CA TRP A 84 -13.74 -8.53 11.01
C TRP A 84 -14.54 -7.23 10.99
N THR A 85 -15.88 -7.34 10.98
CA THR A 85 -16.76 -6.16 11.02
C THR A 85 -16.48 -5.34 12.28
N ARG A 86 -16.40 -5.99 13.44
CA ARG A 86 -16.09 -5.33 14.71
C ARG A 86 -14.70 -4.68 14.69
N PHE A 87 -13.68 -5.36 14.17
CA PHE A 87 -12.33 -4.79 14.04
C PHE A 87 -12.31 -3.52 13.17
N VAL A 88 -13.06 -3.53 12.06
CA VAL A 88 -13.18 -2.35 11.18
C VAL A 88 -13.88 -1.20 11.91
N GLU A 89 -15.01 -1.45 12.53
CA GLU A 89 -15.85 -0.42 13.18
C GLU A 89 -15.24 0.15 14.47
N GLU A 90 -14.56 -0.66 15.24
CA GLU A 90 -13.98 -0.23 16.52
C GLU A 90 -12.61 0.40 16.37
N TYR A 91 -11.85 -0.02 15.35
CA TYR A 91 -10.46 0.40 15.22
C TYR A 91 -10.10 0.93 13.83
N LEU A 92 -10.24 0.14 12.75
CA LEU A 92 -9.67 0.49 11.46
C LEU A 92 -10.33 1.73 10.84
N ASP A 93 -11.65 1.72 10.78
CA ASP A 93 -12.48 2.79 10.19
C ASP A 93 -13.59 3.22 11.15
N LYS A 94 -13.22 3.54 12.39
CA LYS A 94 -14.17 3.98 13.42
C LYS A 94 -14.91 5.23 12.95
N PRO A 95 -16.27 5.23 12.98
CA PRO A 95 -17.08 6.34 12.45
C PRO A 95 -16.84 7.71 13.13
N SER A 96 -16.39 7.70 14.40
CA SER A 96 -16.05 8.92 15.13
C SER A 96 -14.73 9.54 14.75
N ASP A 97 -13.85 8.81 14.03
CA ASP A 97 -12.50 9.25 13.75
C ASP A 97 -12.47 10.17 12.50
N ASN A 98 -11.84 11.31 12.66
CA ASN A 98 -11.50 12.17 11.53
C ASN A 98 -10.25 11.67 10.79
N LEU A 99 -9.90 12.33 9.67
CA LEU A 99 -8.74 11.95 8.85
C LEU A 99 -7.42 11.92 9.63
N VAL A 100 -7.21 12.87 10.55
CA VAL A 100 -5.99 12.95 11.36
C VAL A 100 -5.90 11.77 12.32
N GLU A 101 -7.01 11.40 12.94
CA GLU A 101 -7.07 10.25 13.86
C GLU A 101 -6.82 8.93 13.13
N LYS A 102 -7.40 8.75 11.93
CA LYS A 102 -7.13 7.59 11.07
C LYS A 102 -5.67 7.50 10.66
N THR A 103 -5.04 8.62 10.30
CA THR A 103 -3.62 8.68 9.97
C THR A 103 -2.73 8.34 11.19
N ARG A 104 -3.08 8.84 12.38
CA ARG A 104 -2.35 8.55 13.62
C ARG A 104 -2.38 7.08 14.00
N LYS A 105 -3.43 6.35 13.68
CA LYS A 105 -3.46 4.89 13.91
C LYS A 105 -2.32 4.18 13.22
N ILE A 106 -2.02 4.54 11.97
CA ILE A 106 -0.92 3.91 11.23
C ILE A 106 0.43 4.41 11.75
N HIS A 107 0.50 5.69 12.15
CA HIS A 107 1.76 6.29 12.59
C HIS A 107 2.09 5.98 14.07
N ASP A 108 1.15 6.16 14.98
CA ASP A 108 1.43 6.10 16.41
C ASP A 108 0.83 4.86 17.08
N ASN A 109 -0.36 4.44 16.67
CA ASN A 109 -1.16 3.40 17.32
C ASN A 109 -1.40 2.21 16.38
N TYR A 110 -0.37 1.72 15.72
CA TYR A 110 -0.46 0.67 14.69
C TYR A 110 -0.67 -0.74 15.24
N ILE A 111 -0.86 -0.88 16.54
CA ILE A 111 -1.15 -2.14 17.24
C ILE A 111 -2.47 -1.99 17.98
N TYR A 112 -3.34 -2.96 17.84
CA TYR A 112 -4.63 -3.01 18.51
C TYR A 112 -4.81 -4.34 19.25
N ASP A 113 -5.19 -4.27 20.53
CA ASP A 113 -5.52 -5.44 21.35
C ASP A 113 -6.94 -5.89 21.00
N PHE A 114 -7.06 -6.88 20.14
CA PHE A 114 -8.36 -7.40 19.69
C PHE A 114 -8.78 -8.60 20.52
N VAL A 115 -10.03 -8.59 20.97
CA VAL A 115 -10.67 -9.71 21.70
C VAL A 115 -11.48 -10.53 20.71
N PHE A 116 -11.09 -11.76 20.48
CA PHE A 116 -11.80 -12.70 19.62
C PHE A 116 -13.06 -13.25 20.29
N ASP A 117 -13.97 -13.85 19.53
CA ASP A 117 -15.25 -14.35 20.03
C ASP A 117 -15.09 -15.51 21.01
N ASP A 118 -13.99 -16.24 20.95
CA ASP A 118 -13.63 -17.29 21.91
C ASP A 118 -12.99 -16.73 23.20
N GLY A 119 -12.83 -15.41 23.31
CA GLY A 119 -12.31 -14.70 24.48
C GLY A 119 -10.79 -14.55 24.52
N HIS A 120 -10.02 -15.11 23.58
CA HIS A 120 -8.59 -14.83 23.56
C HIS A 120 -8.31 -13.40 23.08
N ILE A 121 -7.19 -12.84 23.53
CA ILE A 121 -6.74 -11.49 23.14
C ILE A 121 -5.46 -11.61 22.34
N GLN A 122 -5.41 -10.92 21.21
CA GLN A 122 -4.21 -10.83 20.39
C GLN A 122 -3.96 -9.41 19.90
N ASN A 123 -2.68 -9.01 19.88
CA ASN A 123 -2.24 -7.76 19.29
C ASN A 123 -2.29 -7.87 17.76
N ILE A 124 -3.12 -7.04 17.14
CA ILE A 124 -3.25 -6.94 15.70
C ILE A 124 -2.44 -5.75 15.19
N TYR A 125 -1.44 -6.03 14.38
CA TYR A 125 -0.56 -5.03 13.76
C TYR A 125 -1.15 -4.59 12.42
N LEU A 126 -1.24 -3.28 12.20
CA LEU A 126 -1.51 -2.71 10.87
C LEU A 126 -0.25 -2.70 10.00
N VAL A 127 0.90 -2.44 10.63
CA VAL A 127 2.22 -2.37 9.99
C VAL A 127 3.25 -2.96 10.95
N ASP A 128 4.17 -3.78 10.47
CA ASP A 128 5.34 -4.19 11.25
C ASP A 128 6.47 -3.18 11.05
N LYS A 129 6.70 -2.33 12.04
CA LYS A 129 7.74 -1.29 12.00
C LYS A 129 9.11 -1.77 12.45
N ILE A 130 9.19 -2.95 13.05
CA ILE A 130 10.43 -3.57 13.51
C ILE A 130 11.02 -4.44 12.41
N ASN A 131 10.21 -5.32 11.85
CA ASN A 131 10.60 -6.17 10.73
C ASN A 131 9.84 -5.72 9.48
N ILE A 132 10.34 -4.67 8.82
CA ILE A 132 9.67 -4.05 7.68
C ILE A 132 9.46 -4.99 6.49
N THR A 133 10.27 -6.03 6.36
CA THR A 133 10.18 -7.01 5.26
C THR A 133 8.96 -7.94 5.39
N ARG A 134 8.30 -7.98 6.55
CA ARG A 134 7.04 -8.69 6.73
C ARG A 134 5.84 -7.98 6.13
N ASN A 135 5.98 -6.67 5.88
CA ASN A 135 4.90 -5.92 5.28
C ASN A 135 4.76 -6.26 3.80
N LYS A 136 3.52 -6.46 3.37
CA LYS A 136 3.19 -6.66 1.96
C LYS A 136 3.03 -5.31 1.28
N ILE A 137 3.79 -5.10 0.21
CA ILE A 137 3.73 -3.86 -0.56
C ILE A 137 3.04 -4.15 -1.89
N GLN A 138 2.02 -3.35 -2.20
CA GLN A 138 1.23 -3.49 -3.41
C GLN A 138 1.17 -2.15 -4.15
N VAL A 139 0.99 -2.19 -5.46
CA VAL A 139 0.78 -1.00 -6.31
C VAL A 139 -0.48 -1.19 -7.15
N ILE A 140 -1.33 -0.17 -7.17
CA ILE A 140 -2.52 -0.14 -8.02
C ILE A 140 -2.57 1.15 -8.83
N SER A 141 -3.17 1.08 -10.03
CA SER A 141 -3.41 2.23 -10.90
C SER A 141 -4.81 2.79 -10.66
N GLN A 142 -4.96 4.10 -10.85
CA GLN A 142 -6.23 4.78 -11.05
C GLN A 142 -7.30 4.48 -10.00
N PHE A 143 -6.94 4.54 -8.72
CA PHE A 143 -7.92 4.44 -7.64
C PHE A 143 -8.76 5.73 -7.58
N GLU A 144 -10.08 5.60 -7.75
CA GLU A 144 -11.03 6.70 -7.63
C GLU A 144 -11.63 6.69 -6.23
N GLN A 145 -11.35 7.75 -5.48
CA GLN A 145 -12.00 7.96 -4.19
C GLN A 145 -13.36 8.59 -4.40
N THR A 146 -14.43 7.89 -4.04
CA THR A 146 -15.80 8.42 -4.05
C THR A 146 -16.07 9.24 -2.78
N GLY A 147 -16.58 10.45 -2.93
CA GLY A 147 -16.92 11.34 -1.80
C GLY A 147 -16.99 12.80 -2.21
N THR A 148 -17.08 13.72 -1.23
CA THR A 148 -17.15 15.18 -1.42
C THR A 148 -15.91 15.76 -2.13
N ASN A 149 -14.78 15.04 -2.13
CA ASN A 149 -13.59 15.36 -2.90
C ASN A 149 -13.21 14.10 -3.70
N ALA A 150 -13.90 13.91 -4.84
CA ALA A 150 -13.56 12.83 -5.77
C ALA A 150 -12.19 13.13 -6.39
N ASN A 151 -11.16 12.53 -5.83
CA ASN A 151 -9.80 12.58 -6.36
C ASN A 151 -9.48 11.25 -7.04
N ARG A 152 -8.93 11.34 -8.25
CA ARG A 152 -8.36 10.21 -8.97
C ARG A 152 -6.85 10.35 -8.94
N TYR A 153 -6.20 9.41 -8.35
CA TYR A 153 -4.74 9.35 -8.32
C TYR A 153 -4.24 8.40 -9.39
N ASP A 154 -3.12 8.75 -10.04
CA ASP A 154 -2.57 7.92 -11.10
C ASP A 154 -2.05 6.60 -10.54
N VAL A 155 -1.32 6.64 -9.42
CA VAL A 155 -0.79 5.44 -8.76
C VAL A 155 -1.00 5.52 -7.26
N THR A 156 -1.43 4.42 -6.66
CA THR A 156 -1.52 4.27 -5.20
C THR A 156 -0.67 3.09 -4.74
N ILE A 157 0.16 3.32 -3.72
CA ILE A 157 0.94 2.27 -3.08
C ILE A 157 0.24 1.87 -1.79
N LEU A 158 0.03 0.56 -1.63
CA LEU A 158 -0.59 -0.03 -0.47
C LEU A 158 0.47 -0.74 0.39
N VAL A 159 0.37 -0.58 1.70
CA VAL A 159 1.14 -1.37 2.66
C VAL A 159 0.15 -2.19 3.49
N ASN A 160 0.25 -3.50 3.44
CA ASN A 160 -0.71 -4.43 4.02
C ASN A 160 -2.17 -4.11 3.62
N GLY A 161 -2.36 -3.72 2.35
CA GLY A 161 -3.65 -3.34 1.80
C GLY A 161 -4.08 -1.89 2.10
N LEU A 162 -3.41 -1.18 3.02
CA LEU A 162 -3.73 0.19 3.40
C LEU A 162 -3.14 1.20 2.39
N PRO A 163 -3.91 2.13 1.83
CA PRO A 163 -3.44 3.12 0.85
C PRO A 163 -2.62 4.21 1.55
N LEU A 164 -1.29 4.04 1.61
CA LEU A 164 -0.41 4.95 2.34
C LEU A 164 0.28 6.00 1.47
N VAL A 165 0.47 5.74 0.17
CA VAL A 165 1.11 6.68 -0.74
C VAL A 165 0.24 6.87 -1.97
N GLN A 166 -0.01 8.13 -2.30
CA GLN A 166 -0.73 8.52 -3.51
C GLN A 166 0.22 9.32 -4.39
N VAL A 167 0.32 8.93 -5.65
CA VAL A 167 1.23 9.53 -6.63
C VAL A 167 0.42 10.12 -7.77
N GLU A 168 0.67 11.39 -8.05
CA GLU A 168 0.18 12.12 -9.20
C GLU A 168 1.34 12.35 -10.15
N LEU A 169 1.22 11.91 -11.39
CA LEU A 169 2.27 12.00 -12.41
C LEU A 169 1.96 13.15 -13.37
N LYS A 170 2.96 13.98 -13.64
CA LYS A 170 2.84 15.08 -14.59
C LYS A 170 3.88 14.99 -15.67
N LYS A 171 3.50 15.35 -16.88
CA LYS A 171 4.44 15.54 -17.99
C LYS A 171 5.51 16.55 -17.61
N ARG A 172 6.72 16.32 -18.09
CA ARG A 172 7.79 17.31 -17.99
C ARG A 172 7.38 18.61 -18.71
N GLY A 173 7.51 19.75 -18.03
CA GLY A 173 7.20 21.08 -18.57
C GLY A 173 5.76 21.56 -18.38
N VAL A 174 4.93 20.82 -17.65
CA VAL A 174 3.63 21.29 -17.17
C VAL A 174 3.82 21.95 -15.81
N ALA A 175 3.35 23.18 -15.63
CA ALA A 175 3.31 23.84 -14.32
C ALA A 175 2.35 23.10 -13.39
N ILE A 176 2.77 22.90 -12.14
CA ILE A 176 1.94 22.33 -11.06
C ILE A 176 1.11 23.43 -10.44
#